data_66b802b1d442a1c8b548e8f1160ec668
#
_entry.id   66b802b1d442a1c8b548e8f1160ec668
#
_cell.length_a   1.000
_cell.length_b   1.000
_cell.length_c   1.000
_cell.angle_alpha   90.00
_cell.angle_beta   90.00
_cell.angle_gamma   90.00
#
_symmetry.space_group_name_H-M   'P 1'
#
loop_
_entity.id
_entity.type
_entity.pdbx_description
1 polymer ?
#
loop_
_entity_poly.entity_id
_entity_poly.type
_entity_poly.pdbx_seq_one_letter_code
_entity_poly.pdbx_strand_id
1 'polypeptide(L)'
;MRILTAFTNSLGGRDSYHLGVSLAEAFSCPLDLVTVVKGGGGRYVLDVTDPAFQDVVATQVDDWMSEIMEEHRPRVPVSKYLRYSLSFPEGIIASAEELKADLLVAGGGRHGVLGRVSLGSVGQTLLNSSTVPVALSPRGMRHAPLDGLSRITVMLGESGRWRGVLSKAKTFADRAGVPLRLVTVATGDSQDTAEIGERTEALLAEVRLDLKGLDDQRVQIVHAHSMSAAVLAMEWNKNELAFLGSARLAQSGRLFLGPDANKILRVLPVPLVAVPADAADVGGAT
;
A
#
# COMPACT_ATOMS: atom_id res chain seq x y z
N MET A 1 3.92 -11.09 -11.85
CA MET A 1 3.36 -10.25 -10.78
C MET A 1 2.18 -10.99 -10.18
N ARG A 2 2.02 -10.92 -8.87
CA ARG A 2 0.97 -11.58 -8.09
C ARG A 2 0.53 -10.63 -6.97
N ILE A 3 -0.77 -10.47 -6.79
CA ILE A 3 -1.35 -9.62 -5.72
C ILE A 3 -2.00 -10.52 -4.69
N LEU A 4 -1.67 -10.30 -3.42
CA LEU A 4 -2.35 -10.91 -2.29
C LEU A 4 -3.26 -9.88 -1.64
N THR A 5 -4.53 -10.23 -1.43
CA THR A 5 -5.48 -9.38 -0.71
C THR A 5 -5.88 -10.04 0.60
N ALA A 6 -5.61 -9.34 1.69
CA ALA A 6 -6.08 -9.72 3.02
C ALA A 6 -7.59 -9.45 3.11
N PHE A 7 -8.37 -10.51 3.28
CA PHE A 7 -9.82 -10.46 3.33
C PHE A 7 -10.35 -10.87 4.71
N THR A 8 -11.39 -10.19 5.13
CA THR A 8 -12.25 -10.56 6.26
C THR A 8 -13.67 -10.13 5.91
N ASN A 9 -14.69 -10.81 6.43
CA ASN A 9 -16.08 -10.39 6.24
C ASN A 9 -16.40 -9.16 7.10
N SER A 10 -15.82 -8.03 6.70
CA SER A 10 -15.96 -6.71 7.33
C SER A 10 -15.93 -5.61 6.28
N LEU A 11 -16.37 -4.40 6.64
CA LEU A 11 -16.32 -3.27 5.70
C LEU A 11 -14.90 -3.00 5.16
N GLY A 12 -13.87 -3.09 6.03
CA GLY A 12 -12.48 -2.93 5.62
C GLY A 12 -11.99 -4.07 4.72
N GLY A 13 -12.41 -5.31 5.00
CA GLY A 13 -12.11 -6.46 4.15
C GLY A 13 -12.76 -6.38 2.77
N ARG A 14 -14.00 -5.89 2.70
CA ARG A 14 -14.67 -5.61 1.43
C ARG A 14 -13.97 -4.48 0.66
N ASP A 15 -13.55 -3.40 1.34
CA ASP A 15 -12.77 -2.32 0.72
C ASP A 15 -11.42 -2.84 0.18
N SER A 16 -10.71 -3.72 0.91
CA SER A 16 -9.47 -4.32 0.42
C SER A 16 -9.68 -5.24 -0.78
N TYR A 17 -10.76 -6.03 -0.78
CA TYR A 17 -11.11 -6.88 -1.91
C TYR A 17 -11.30 -6.05 -3.20
N HIS A 18 -12.11 -4.98 -3.14
CA HIS A 18 -12.36 -4.12 -4.31
C HIS A 18 -11.08 -3.43 -4.80
N LEU A 19 -10.21 -2.96 -3.90
CA LEU A 19 -8.92 -2.44 -4.31
C LEU A 19 -8.05 -3.53 -4.94
N GLY A 20 -7.99 -4.72 -4.33
CA GLY A 20 -7.22 -5.85 -4.83
C GLY A 20 -7.63 -6.27 -6.23
N VAL A 21 -8.93 -6.39 -6.48
CA VAL A 21 -9.49 -6.69 -7.80
C VAL A 21 -9.13 -5.60 -8.81
N SER A 22 -9.37 -4.32 -8.47
CA SER A 22 -9.06 -3.19 -9.36
C SER A 22 -7.57 -3.17 -9.74
N LEU A 23 -6.67 -3.42 -8.79
CA LEU A 23 -5.23 -3.45 -9.06
C LEU A 23 -4.83 -4.71 -9.85
N ALA A 24 -5.38 -5.88 -9.53
CA ALA A 24 -5.10 -7.10 -10.27
C ALA A 24 -5.53 -7.01 -11.73
N GLU A 25 -6.67 -6.40 -12.00
CA GLU A 25 -7.16 -6.12 -13.35
C GLU A 25 -6.28 -5.09 -14.07
N ALA A 26 -5.94 -3.97 -13.41
CA ALA A 26 -5.07 -2.94 -13.98
C ALA A 26 -3.68 -3.46 -14.34
N PHE A 27 -3.14 -4.38 -13.54
CA PHE A 27 -1.84 -5.00 -13.77
C PHE A 27 -1.92 -6.31 -14.55
N SER A 28 -3.10 -6.77 -14.96
CA SER A 28 -3.32 -8.03 -15.67
C SER A 28 -2.60 -9.21 -15.00
N CYS A 29 -2.89 -9.44 -13.70
CA CYS A 29 -2.23 -10.47 -12.90
C CYS A 29 -3.21 -11.22 -11.99
N PRO A 30 -2.86 -12.46 -11.54
CA PRO A 30 -3.70 -13.21 -10.62
C PRO A 30 -3.81 -12.54 -9.25
N LEU A 31 -4.95 -12.79 -8.58
CA LEU A 31 -5.28 -12.33 -7.25
C LEU A 31 -5.36 -13.52 -6.29
N ASP A 32 -4.62 -13.47 -5.19
CA ASP A 32 -4.77 -14.40 -4.08
C ASP A 32 -5.59 -13.74 -2.97
N LEU A 33 -6.75 -14.31 -2.67
CA LEU A 33 -7.62 -13.85 -1.59
C LEU A 33 -7.33 -14.66 -0.34
N VAL A 34 -6.80 -14.03 0.70
CA VAL A 34 -6.33 -14.69 1.91
C VAL A 34 -7.14 -14.25 3.12
N THR A 35 -7.72 -15.20 3.83
CA THR A 35 -8.30 -14.99 5.16
C THR A 35 -7.41 -15.68 6.20
N VAL A 36 -7.03 -14.93 7.21
CA VAL A 36 -6.31 -15.47 8.37
C VAL A 36 -7.30 -15.65 9.52
N VAL A 37 -7.31 -16.82 10.13
CA VAL A 37 -8.06 -17.13 11.34
C VAL A 37 -7.08 -17.25 12.50
N LYS A 38 -7.40 -16.58 13.62
CA LYS A 38 -6.56 -16.67 14.81
C LYS A 38 -6.68 -18.06 15.42
N GLY A 39 -5.58 -18.81 15.43
CA GLY A 39 -5.47 -20.14 16.02
C GLY A 39 -4.38 -20.20 17.06
N GLY A 40 -4.65 -20.90 18.19
CA GLY A 40 -3.66 -21.28 19.18
C GLY A 40 -3.47 -20.31 20.36
N GLY A 41 -3.41 -20.85 21.57
CA GLY A 41 -2.79 -20.22 22.75
C GLY A 41 -3.68 -19.32 23.61
N GLY A 42 -4.73 -19.82 24.21
CA GLY A 42 -5.44 -19.09 25.28
C GLY A 42 -6.48 -19.97 26.00
N ARG A 43 -6.80 -19.64 27.24
CA ARG A 43 -7.65 -20.39 28.19
C ARG A 43 -9.09 -20.69 27.71
N TYR A 44 -9.48 -20.17 26.55
CA TYR A 44 -10.79 -20.36 25.91
C TYR A 44 -10.64 -20.60 24.39
N VAL A 45 -9.64 -21.36 24.02
CA VAL A 45 -9.44 -21.70 22.61
C VAL A 45 -10.35 -22.87 22.30
N LEU A 46 -11.32 -22.65 21.42
CA LEU A 46 -11.83 -23.70 20.56
C LEU A 46 -10.60 -24.39 20.00
N ASP A 47 -10.53 -25.71 20.16
CA ASP A 47 -9.39 -26.49 19.71
C ASP A 47 -9.32 -26.38 18.18
N VAL A 48 -8.52 -25.42 17.68
CA VAL A 48 -8.33 -25.23 16.24
C VAL A 48 -7.66 -26.43 15.59
N THR A 49 -7.24 -27.41 16.36
CA THR A 49 -6.72 -28.71 15.85
C THR A 49 -7.84 -29.72 15.62
N ASP A 50 -9.06 -29.47 16.14
CA ASP A 50 -10.22 -30.31 15.87
C ASP A 50 -10.62 -30.22 14.38
N PRO A 51 -10.54 -31.30 13.61
CA PRO A 51 -10.91 -31.32 12.20
C PRO A 51 -12.35 -30.85 11.95
N ALA A 52 -13.29 -31.20 12.79
CA ALA A 52 -14.69 -30.80 12.64
C ALA A 52 -14.86 -29.26 12.77
N PHE A 53 -14.10 -28.63 13.66
CA PHE A 53 -14.09 -27.18 13.79
C PHE A 53 -13.40 -26.52 12.58
N GLN A 54 -12.29 -27.09 12.11
CA GLN A 54 -11.60 -26.58 10.91
C GLN A 54 -12.52 -26.65 9.70
N ASP A 55 -13.29 -27.71 9.51
CA ASP A 55 -14.23 -27.86 8.40
C ASP A 55 -15.34 -26.81 8.44
N VAL A 56 -15.91 -26.53 9.61
CA VAL A 56 -16.94 -25.48 9.77
C VAL A 56 -16.36 -24.10 9.47
N VAL A 57 -15.18 -23.79 9.98
CA VAL A 57 -14.51 -22.50 9.72
C VAL A 57 -14.14 -22.36 8.25
N ALA A 58 -13.61 -23.43 7.64
CA ALA A 58 -13.25 -23.43 6.23
C ALA A 58 -14.46 -23.19 5.34
N THR A 59 -15.58 -23.86 5.61
CA THR A 59 -16.84 -23.68 4.89
C THR A 59 -17.33 -22.23 5.03
N GLN A 60 -17.37 -21.69 6.24
CA GLN A 60 -17.83 -20.33 6.48
C GLN A 60 -16.95 -19.27 5.78
N VAL A 61 -15.63 -19.48 5.80
CA VAL A 61 -14.70 -18.55 5.11
C VAL A 61 -14.84 -18.66 3.60
N ASP A 62 -15.03 -19.87 3.07
CA ASP A 62 -15.27 -20.08 1.65
C ASP A 62 -16.57 -19.42 1.19
N ASP A 63 -17.64 -19.53 1.98
CA ASP A 63 -18.91 -18.87 1.72
C ASP A 63 -18.75 -17.34 1.64
N TRP A 64 -18.04 -16.72 2.60
CA TRP A 64 -17.78 -15.27 2.60
C TRP A 64 -16.95 -14.83 1.39
N MET A 65 -15.95 -15.60 1.01
CA MET A 65 -15.12 -15.31 -0.16
C MET A 65 -15.93 -15.48 -1.46
N SER A 66 -16.79 -16.49 -1.52
CA SER A 66 -17.66 -16.72 -2.67
C SER A 66 -18.69 -15.60 -2.81
N GLU A 67 -19.36 -15.21 -1.70
CA GLU A 67 -20.33 -14.12 -1.67
C GLU A 67 -19.75 -12.81 -2.24
N ILE A 68 -18.56 -12.40 -1.76
CA ILE A 68 -17.94 -11.16 -2.24
C ILE A 68 -17.51 -11.24 -3.71
N MET A 69 -17.09 -12.43 -4.17
CA MET A 69 -16.73 -12.66 -5.57
C MET A 69 -17.96 -12.69 -6.49
N GLU A 70 -19.12 -13.07 -5.99
CA GLU A 70 -20.39 -12.98 -6.72
C GLU A 70 -20.90 -11.53 -6.80
N GLU A 71 -20.77 -10.76 -5.69
CA GLU A 71 -21.14 -9.34 -5.67
C GLU A 71 -20.30 -8.50 -6.65
N HIS A 72 -19.02 -8.81 -6.78
CA HIS A 72 -18.10 -8.13 -7.68
C HIS A 72 -17.16 -9.12 -8.33
N ARG A 73 -17.56 -9.64 -9.48
CA ARG A 73 -16.85 -10.70 -10.20
C ARG A 73 -15.54 -10.19 -10.83
N PRO A 74 -14.37 -10.71 -10.40
CA PRO A 74 -13.09 -10.34 -11.00
C PRO A 74 -12.96 -10.84 -12.43
N ARG A 75 -12.27 -10.07 -13.27
CA ARG A 75 -11.91 -10.46 -14.64
C ARG A 75 -10.55 -11.17 -14.73
N VAL A 76 -9.91 -11.41 -13.59
CA VAL A 76 -8.64 -12.11 -13.45
C VAL A 76 -8.82 -13.41 -12.65
N PRO A 77 -7.90 -14.39 -12.79
CA PRO A 77 -7.92 -15.58 -11.95
C PRO A 77 -7.78 -15.23 -10.47
N VAL A 78 -8.63 -15.84 -9.63
CA VAL A 78 -8.60 -15.69 -8.18
C VAL A 78 -8.40 -17.04 -7.52
N SER A 79 -7.45 -17.12 -6.58
CA SER A 79 -7.25 -18.26 -5.70
C SER A 79 -7.64 -17.88 -4.27
N LYS A 80 -8.34 -18.77 -3.57
CA LYS A 80 -8.80 -18.56 -2.20
C LYS A 80 -7.91 -19.32 -1.22
N TYR A 81 -7.49 -18.69 -0.14
CA TYR A 81 -6.64 -19.29 0.89
C TYR A 81 -7.18 -19.00 2.28
N LEU A 82 -7.30 -20.04 3.10
CA LEU A 82 -7.49 -19.96 4.54
C LEU A 82 -6.16 -20.28 5.24
N ARG A 83 -5.78 -19.43 6.19
CA ARG A 83 -4.55 -19.59 6.98
C ARG A 83 -4.87 -19.48 8.46
N TYR A 84 -4.20 -20.30 9.27
CA TYR A 84 -4.24 -20.23 10.73
C TYR A 84 -2.95 -19.60 11.24
N SER A 85 -3.05 -18.60 12.13
CA SER A 85 -1.90 -17.94 12.73
C SER A 85 -2.24 -17.44 14.13
N LEU A 86 -1.23 -17.27 14.98
CA LEU A 86 -1.39 -16.64 16.30
C LEU A 86 -1.74 -15.15 16.21
N SER A 87 -1.36 -14.51 15.11
CA SER A 87 -1.54 -13.08 14.86
C SER A 87 -2.01 -12.86 13.41
N PHE A 88 -3.05 -12.06 13.21
CA PHE A 88 -3.53 -11.72 11.87
C PHE A 88 -2.43 -11.09 10.99
N PRO A 89 -1.68 -10.06 11.45
CA PRO A 89 -0.65 -9.46 10.61
C PRO A 89 0.46 -10.45 10.24
N GLU A 90 0.92 -11.28 11.18
CA GLU A 90 1.96 -12.28 10.93
C GLU A 90 1.49 -13.32 9.91
N GLY A 91 0.27 -13.83 10.06
CA GLY A 91 -0.31 -14.77 9.10
C GLY A 91 -0.44 -14.18 7.70
N ILE A 92 -0.78 -12.88 7.59
CA ILE A 92 -0.87 -12.18 6.30
C ILE A 92 0.53 -12.02 5.68
N ILE A 93 1.54 -11.58 6.45
CA ILE A 93 2.91 -11.42 5.98
C ILE A 93 3.51 -12.75 5.53
N ALA A 94 3.37 -13.80 6.36
CA ALA A 94 3.83 -15.15 6.02
C ALA A 94 3.17 -15.68 4.75
N SER A 95 1.86 -15.42 4.56
CA SER A 95 1.17 -15.79 3.32
C SER A 95 1.71 -15.03 2.11
N ALA A 96 2.03 -13.74 2.25
CA ALA A 96 2.59 -12.94 1.18
C ALA A 96 3.99 -13.44 0.76
N GLU A 97 4.80 -13.85 1.73
CA GLU A 97 6.13 -14.44 1.49
C GLU A 97 6.02 -15.84 0.83
N GLU A 98 5.18 -16.72 1.39
CA GLU A 98 4.95 -18.08 0.87
C GLU A 98 4.45 -18.06 -0.58
N LEU A 99 3.46 -17.22 -0.86
CA LEU A 99 2.86 -17.09 -2.20
C LEU A 99 3.68 -16.19 -3.14
N LYS A 100 4.80 -15.63 -2.65
CA LYS A 100 5.67 -14.72 -3.41
C LYS A 100 4.88 -13.55 -4.01
N ALA A 101 4.06 -12.91 -3.19
CA ALA A 101 3.28 -11.76 -3.61
C ALA A 101 4.18 -10.56 -3.90
N ASP A 102 3.93 -9.87 -4.99
CA ASP A 102 4.62 -8.61 -5.34
C ASP A 102 3.97 -7.40 -4.65
N LEU A 103 2.71 -7.55 -4.24
CA LEU A 103 1.91 -6.53 -3.56
C LEU A 103 0.93 -7.19 -2.60
N LEU A 104 0.90 -6.71 -1.36
CA LEU A 104 -0.09 -7.04 -0.36
C LEU A 104 -1.14 -5.93 -0.27
N VAL A 105 -2.42 -6.25 -0.39
CA VAL A 105 -3.53 -5.31 -0.26
C VAL A 105 -4.24 -5.52 1.07
N ALA A 106 -4.42 -4.45 1.84
CA ALA A 106 -5.12 -4.49 3.12
C ALA A 106 -6.16 -3.36 3.23
N GLY A 107 -7.23 -3.64 3.93
CA GLY A 107 -8.28 -2.66 4.22
C GLY A 107 -7.88 -1.69 5.32
N GLY A 108 -8.50 -0.53 5.30
CA GLY A 108 -8.36 0.45 6.36
C GLY A 108 -9.03 0.03 7.67
N GLY A 109 -8.76 0.79 8.74
CA GLY A 109 -9.40 0.62 10.05
C GLY A 109 -10.90 0.96 10.02
N ARG A 110 -11.62 0.52 11.06
CA ARG A 110 -13.08 0.71 11.19
C ARG A 110 -13.49 2.18 11.32
N HIS A 111 -12.62 3.01 11.87
CA HIS A 111 -12.86 4.43 12.14
C HIS A 111 -12.03 5.28 11.18
N GLY A 112 -12.62 6.38 10.69
CA GLY A 112 -11.93 7.30 9.77
C GLY A 112 -12.92 7.97 8.82
N VAL A 113 -12.43 8.96 8.07
CA VAL A 113 -13.21 9.69 7.07
C VAL A 113 -13.42 8.82 5.83
N LEU A 114 -14.62 8.87 5.27
CA LEU A 114 -14.93 8.19 3.99
C LEU A 114 -14.03 8.73 2.87
N GLY A 115 -13.54 7.86 2.01
CA GLY A 115 -12.62 8.24 0.94
C GLY A 115 -11.19 8.52 1.40
N ARG A 116 -10.84 8.23 2.67
CA ARG A 116 -9.48 8.39 3.22
C ARG A 116 -8.94 7.07 3.73
N VAL A 117 -7.62 6.94 3.72
CA VAL A 117 -6.95 5.78 4.32
C VAL A 117 -7.00 5.91 5.84
N SER A 118 -7.50 4.89 6.50
CA SER A 118 -7.57 4.81 7.96
C SER A 118 -6.76 3.61 8.43
N LEU A 119 -5.86 3.81 9.38
CA LEU A 119 -5.06 2.73 9.94
C LEU A 119 -5.74 2.07 11.13
N GLY A 120 -5.98 0.76 11.02
CA GLY A 120 -6.25 -0.10 12.16
C GLY A 120 -4.96 -0.75 12.67
N SER A 121 -5.03 -1.51 13.76
CA SER A 121 -3.87 -2.20 14.33
C SER A 121 -3.18 -3.15 13.33
N VAL A 122 -3.93 -3.88 12.54
CA VAL A 122 -3.40 -4.76 11.49
C VAL A 122 -2.65 -3.94 10.44
N GLY A 123 -3.26 -2.90 9.87
CA GLY A 123 -2.62 -2.03 8.90
C GLY A 123 -1.34 -1.39 9.45
N GLN A 124 -1.36 -0.92 10.70
CA GLN A 124 -0.17 -0.37 11.37
C GLN A 124 0.96 -1.40 11.47
N THR A 125 0.65 -2.64 11.84
CA THR A 125 1.65 -3.70 11.93
C THR A 125 2.20 -4.06 10.55
N LEU A 126 1.34 -4.18 9.53
CA LEU A 126 1.78 -4.44 8.15
C LEU A 126 2.74 -3.35 7.66
N LEU A 127 2.43 -2.06 7.92
CA LEU A 127 3.26 -0.93 7.54
C LEU A 127 4.58 -0.81 8.32
N ASN A 128 4.76 -1.59 9.39
CA ASN A 128 5.98 -1.60 10.19
C ASN A 128 6.77 -2.91 10.09
N SER A 129 6.23 -3.93 9.41
CA SER A 129 6.85 -5.26 9.46
C SER A 129 6.85 -6.00 8.12
N SER A 130 6.07 -5.54 7.14
CA SER A 130 5.98 -6.22 5.84
C SER A 130 7.31 -6.18 5.08
N THR A 131 7.63 -7.29 4.44
CA THR A 131 8.78 -7.45 3.54
C THR A 131 8.40 -7.20 2.08
N VAL A 132 7.10 -7.08 1.79
CA VAL A 132 6.57 -6.76 0.46
C VAL A 132 5.83 -5.42 0.50
N PRO A 133 5.70 -4.71 -0.63
CA PRO A 133 4.89 -3.50 -0.72
C PRO A 133 3.46 -3.73 -0.21
N VAL A 134 2.92 -2.76 0.52
CA VAL A 134 1.57 -2.82 1.09
C VAL A 134 0.70 -1.72 0.51
N ALA A 135 -0.36 -2.11 -0.20
CA ALA A 135 -1.41 -1.20 -0.63
C ALA A 135 -2.50 -1.09 0.44
N LEU A 136 -2.84 0.14 0.80
CA LEU A 136 -3.90 0.43 1.75
C LEU A 136 -5.12 0.99 1.03
N SER A 137 -6.26 0.34 1.25
CA SER A 137 -7.53 0.77 0.70
C SER A 137 -8.10 1.96 1.48
N PRO A 138 -8.54 3.04 0.80
CA PRO A 138 -9.39 4.04 1.42
C PRO A 138 -10.71 3.43 1.88
N ARG A 139 -11.26 4.01 2.95
CA ARG A 139 -12.57 3.61 3.45
C ARG A 139 -13.65 3.91 2.41
N GLY A 140 -14.48 2.92 2.11
CA GLY A 140 -15.58 3.04 1.13
C GLY A 140 -15.16 2.73 -0.31
N MET A 141 -13.99 2.17 -0.54
CA MET A 141 -13.53 1.70 -1.85
C MET A 141 -14.55 0.77 -2.52
N ARG A 142 -15.27 -0.04 -1.75
CA ARG A 142 -16.35 -0.92 -2.22
C ARG A 142 -17.50 -0.18 -2.93
N HIS A 143 -17.70 1.12 -2.65
CA HIS A 143 -18.74 1.94 -3.28
C HIS A 143 -18.22 2.73 -4.50
N ALA A 144 -16.91 2.89 -4.60
CA ALA A 144 -16.25 3.61 -5.67
C ALA A 144 -14.91 2.94 -6.00
N PRO A 145 -14.91 1.70 -6.53
CA PRO A 145 -13.69 1.01 -6.93
C PRO A 145 -12.98 1.80 -8.04
N LEU A 146 -11.71 1.52 -8.24
CA LEU A 146 -10.97 2.08 -9.36
C LEU A 146 -11.49 1.46 -10.67
N ASP A 147 -11.71 2.30 -11.65
CA ASP A 147 -12.02 1.88 -13.02
C ASP A 147 -10.73 2.04 -13.86
N GLY A 148 -9.85 1.06 -13.73
CA GLY A 148 -8.49 1.11 -14.22
C GLY A 148 -7.58 2.03 -13.37
N LEU A 149 -6.36 2.25 -13.85
CA LEU A 149 -5.45 3.25 -13.31
C LEU A 149 -5.26 4.37 -14.33
N SER A 150 -5.16 5.61 -13.85
CA SER A 150 -4.91 6.78 -14.71
C SER A 150 -3.50 7.31 -14.56
N ARG A 151 -2.90 7.14 -13.39
CA ARG A 151 -1.57 7.66 -13.05
C ARG A 151 -1.05 7.00 -11.76
N ILE A 152 0.27 6.86 -11.66
CA ILE A 152 0.97 6.56 -10.41
C ILE A 152 1.72 7.80 -9.96
N THR A 153 1.53 8.21 -8.70
CA THR A 153 2.23 9.34 -8.08
C THR A 153 3.20 8.84 -7.02
N VAL A 154 4.47 9.15 -7.16
CA VAL A 154 5.50 8.88 -6.16
C VAL A 154 5.74 10.12 -5.32
N MET A 155 5.57 9.99 -4.02
CA MET A 155 5.89 11.03 -3.06
C MET A 155 7.34 10.82 -2.59
N LEU A 156 8.23 11.69 -3.03
CA LEU A 156 9.64 11.65 -2.68
C LEU A 156 9.86 12.41 -1.38
N GLY A 157 10.45 11.73 -0.40
CA GLY A 157 10.86 12.35 0.86
C GLY A 157 12.34 12.80 0.79
N GLU A 158 12.72 13.72 1.66
CA GLU A 158 14.07 14.27 1.79
C GLU A 158 15.15 13.24 2.20
N SER A 159 14.74 12.03 2.57
CA SER A 159 15.62 11.03 3.23
C SER A 159 16.61 10.31 2.32
N GLY A 160 16.74 10.66 1.04
CA GLY A 160 17.64 10.01 0.09
C GLY A 160 17.29 8.57 -0.29
N ARG A 161 16.23 7.99 0.31
CA ARG A 161 15.75 6.61 0.06
C ARG A 161 14.62 6.56 -0.95
N TRP A 162 14.78 7.24 -2.05
CA TRP A 162 13.76 7.35 -3.09
C TRP A 162 13.94 6.32 -4.22
N ARG A 163 15.14 5.74 -4.37
CA ARG A 163 15.45 4.85 -5.49
C ARG A 163 14.60 3.58 -5.48
N GLY A 164 14.45 2.95 -4.33
CA GLY A 164 13.65 1.74 -4.19
C GLY A 164 12.17 1.98 -4.49
N VAL A 165 11.56 3.02 -3.90
CA VAL A 165 10.15 3.35 -4.17
C VAL A 165 9.94 3.76 -5.62
N LEU A 166 10.87 4.51 -6.21
CA LEU A 166 10.79 4.95 -7.59
C LEU A 166 10.90 3.77 -8.57
N SER A 167 11.85 2.88 -8.36
CA SER A 167 12.01 1.65 -9.16
C SER A 167 10.76 0.77 -9.13
N LYS A 168 10.18 0.57 -7.94
CA LYS A 168 8.94 -0.17 -7.80
C LYS A 168 7.78 0.53 -8.48
N ALA A 169 7.57 1.83 -8.23
CA ALA A 169 6.50 2.59 -8.86
C ALA A 169 6.60 2.59 -10.39
N LYS A 170 7.83 2.70 -10.94
CA LYS A 170 8.07 2.58 -12.37
C LYS A 170 7.65 1.22 -12.91
N THR A 171 8.05 0.14 -12.24
CA THR A 171 7.63 -1.22 -12.63
C THR A 171 6.11 -1.37 -12.69
N PHE A 172 5.40 -0.81 -11.71
CA PHE A 172 3.95 -0.84 -11.67
C PHE A 172 3.32 0.06 -12.74
N ALA A 173 3.88 1.26 -12.98
CA ALA A 173 3.41 2.18 -14.00
C ALA A 173 3.57 1.59 -15.42
N ASP A 174 4.75 1.04 -15.72
CA ASP A 174 5.04 0.38 -16.99
C ASP A 174 4.08 -0.78 -17.24
N ARG A 175 3.78 -1.56 -16.20
CA ARG A 175 2.87 -2.70 -16.32
C ARG A 175 1.42 -2.30 -16.55
N ALA A 176 0.97 -1.23 -15.90
CA ALA A 176 -0.37 -0.68 -16.11
C ALA A 176 -0.49 0.17 -17.37
N GLY A 177 0.62 0.53 -18.00
CA GLY A 177 0.62 1.44 -19.16
C GLY A 177 0.20 2.87 -18.81
N VAL A 178 0.49 3.33 -17.57
CA VAL A 178 0.07 4.65 -17.08
C VAL A 178 1.27 5.57 -16.80
N PRO A 179 1.08 6.88 -16.87
CA PRO A 179 2.15 7.83 -16.57
C PRO A 179 2.53 7.82 -15.09
N LEU A 180 3.81 8.13 -14.84
CA LEU A 180 4.36 8.38 -13.52
C LEU A 180 4.40 9.89 -13.24
N ARG A 181 3.95 10.32 -12.05
CA ARG A 181 4.13 11.66 -11.52
C ARG A 181 5.04 11.59 -10.28
N LEU A 182 6.01 12.47 -10.23
CA LEU A 182 6.90 12.60 -9.08
C LEU A 182 6.54 13.88 -8.32
N VAL A 183 6.41 13.75 -7.02
CA VAL A 183 6.09 14.88 -6.14
C VAL A 183 7.08 14.91 -5.00
N THR A 184 7.72 16.05 -4.81
CA THR A 184 8.46 16.35 -3.59
C THR A 184 7.79 17.50 -2.87
N VAL A 185 7.80 17.47 -1.54
CA VAL A 185 7.16 18.49 -0.73
C VAL A 185 8.25 19.27 0.01
N ALA A 186 8.34 20.54 -0.31
CA ALA A 186 9.18 21.48 0.40
C ALA A 186 8.38 22.05 1.59
N THR A 187 8.71 21.60 2.82
CA THR A 187 8.09 22.12 4.04
C THR A 187 9.09 22.99 4.79
N GLY A 188 8.74 24.23 5.07
CA GLY A 188 9.58 25.14 5.86
C GLY A 188 8.92 26.47 6.10
N ASP A 189 9.34 27.15 7.16
CA ASP A 189 9.03 28.56 7.40
C ASP A 189 9.88 29.42 6.45
N SER A 190 9.41 30.64 6.17
CA SER A 190 9.94 31.56 5.15
C SER A 190 11.44 31.91 5.25
N GLN A 191 12.14 31.53 6.31
CA GLN A 191 13.57 31.77 6.48
C GLN A 191 14.47 30.66 5.91
N ASP A 192 13.95 29.42 5.75
CA ASP A 192 14.71 28.26 5.24
C ASP A 192 14.42 27.93 3.75
N THR A 193 13.64 28.78 3.07
CA THR A 193 13.11 28.50 1.72
C THR A 193 14.23 28.28 0.67
N ALA A 194 15.35 28.98 0.80
CA ALA A 194 16.46 28.85 -0.15
C ALA A 194 17.18 27.50 0.00
N GLU A 195 17.51 27.09 1.22
CA GLU A 195 18.19 25.80 1.49
C GLU A 195 17.32 24.60 1.16
N ILE A 196 16.01 24.68 1.46
CA ILE A 196 15.04 23.65 1.09
C ILE A 196 14.90 23.58 -0.42
N GLY A 197 14.89 24.74 -1.10
CA GLY A 197 14.87 24.81 -2.57
C GLY A 197 16.09 24.12 -3.19
N GLU A 198 17.29 24.40 -2.72
CA GLU A 198 18.54 23.79 -3.21
C GLU A 198 18.55 22.26 -2.99
N ARG A 199 18.15 21.79 -1.82
CA ARG A 199 18.06 20.35 -1.53
C ARG A 199 17.05 19.64 -2.42
N THR A 200 15.92 20.29 -2.68
CA THR A 200 14.86 19.76 -3.54
C THR A 200 15.32 19.67 -4.98
N GLU A 201 15.98 20.71 -5.49
CA GLU A 201 16.54 20.71 -6.86
C GLU A 201 17.67 19.67 -7.00
N ALA A 202 18.54 19.51 -6.00
CA ALA A 202 19.56 18.47 -6.00
C ALA A 202 18.95 17.06 -6.07
N LEU A 203 17.91 16.79 -5.27
CA LEU A 203 17.16 15.54 -5.33
C LEU A 203 16.58 15.30 -6.72
N LEU A 204 15.95 16.30 -7.31
CA LEU A 204 15.33 16.18 -8.63
C LEU A 204 16.39 16.00 -9.73
N ALA A 205 17.56 16.60 -9.61
CA ALA A 205 18.67 16.38 -10.52
C ALA A 205 19.14 14.91 -10.49
N GLU A 206 19.28 14.31 -9.30
CA GLU A 206 19.60 12.89 -9.17
C GLU A 206 18.52 11.99 -9.77
N VAL A 207 17.24 12.28 -9.49
CA VAL A 207 16.10 11.52 -10.03
C VAL A 207 16.06 11.57 -11.56
N ARG A 208 16.35 12.75 -12.16
CA ARG A 208 16.41 12.92 -13.62
C ARG A 208 17.55 12.11 -14.24
N LEU A 209 18.67 11.95 -13.54
CA LEU A 209 19.79 11.11 -14.02
C LEU A 209 19.42 9.63 -14.03
N ASP A 210 18.69 9.15 -13.01
CA ASP A 210 18.28 7.74 -12.90
C ASP A 210 17.11 7.41 -13.86
N LEU A 211 16.24 8.36 -14.15
CA LEU A 211 15.09 8.20 -15.04
C LEU A 211 15.33 8.89 -16.40
N LYS A 212 16.16 8.29 -17.24
CA LYS A 212 16.39 8.78 -18.60
C LYS A 212 15.05 8.92 -19.35
N GLY A 213 14.70 10.15 -19.77
CA GLY A 213 13.49 10.43 -20.54
C GLY A 213 12.25 10.76 -19.70
N LEU A 214 12.39 11.08 -18.41
CA LEU A 214 11.30 11.65 -17.64
C LEU A 214 11.01 13.07 -18.15
N ASP A 215 9.77 13.29 -18.57
CA ASP A 215 9.28 14.62 -18.95
C ASP A 215 9.21 15.53 -17.70
N ASP A 216 9.77 16.73 -17.79
CA ASP A 216 9.77 17.72 -16.69
C ASP A 216 8.35 18.08 -16.20
N GLN A 217 7.33 17.95 -17.05
CA GLN A 217 5.94 18.16 -16.68
C GLN A 217 5.41 17.12 -15.66
N ARG A 218 6.15 16.03 -15.43
CA ARG A 218 5.79 14.98 -14.49
C ARG A 218 6.44 15.14 -13.11
N VAL A 219 7.27 16.15 -12.93
CA VAL A 219 7.94 16.45 -11.67
C VAL A 219 7.33 17.71 -11.08
N GLN A 220 6.83 17.60 -9.85
CA GLN A 220 6.16 18.69 -9.14
C GLN A 220 6.81 18.94 -7.79
N ILE A 221 7.19 20.19 -7.53
CA ILE A 221 7.55 20.66 -6.19
C ILE A 221 6.32 21.33 -5.60
N VAL A 222 5.89 20.85 -4.43
CA VAL A 222 4.76 21.43 -3.69
C VAL A 222 5.29 22.14 -2.45
N HIS A 223 5.14 23.46 -2.41
CA HIS A 223 5.50 24.27 -1.26
C HIS A 223 4.30 24.34 -0.29
N ALA A 224 4.49 23.95 0.96
CA ALA A 224 3.43 23.99 1.97
C ALA A 224 4.04 24.06 3.37
N HIS A 225 3.25 24.56 4.32
CA HIS A 225 3.64 24.61 5.74
C HIS A 225 3.64 23.23 6.42
N SER A 226 3.05 22.21 5.79
CA SER A 226 3.04 20.84 6.30
C SER A 226 2.79 19.83 5.18
N MET A 227 3.19 18.57 5.39
CA MET A 227 2.93 17.48 4.48
C MET A 227 1.43 17.27 4.21
N SER A 228 0.59 17.41 5.23
CA SER A 228 -0.87 17.30 5.07
C SER A 228 -1.44 18.43 4.21
N ALA A 229 -0.95 19.66 4.38
CA ALA A 229 -1.36 20.79 3.57
C ALA A 229 -0.93 20.61 2.10
N ALA A 230 0.27 20.10 1.87
CA ALA A 230 0.75 19.77 0.51
C ALA A 230 -0.18 18.77 -0.19
N VAL A 231 -0.49 17.66 0.49
CA VAL A 231 -1.38 16.60 -0.07
C VAL A 231 -2.77 17.14 -0.37
N LEU A 232 -3.30 18.02 0.48
CA LEU A 232 -4.62 18.64 0.29
C LEU A 232 -4.64 19.68 -0.84
N ALA A 233 -3.52 20.35 -1.08
CA ALA A 233 -3.38 21.34 -2.16
C ALA A 233 -3.15 20.72 -3.55
N MET A 234 -2.78 19.43 -3.59
CA MET A 234 -2.54 18.71 -4.85
C MET A 234 -3.85 18.29 -5.51
N GLU A 235 -3.84 18.30 -6.85
CA GLU A 235 -4.90 17.69 -7.65
C GLU A 235 -4.68 16.17 -7.74
N TRP A 236 -5.71 15.42 -7.37
CA TRP A 236 -5.74 13.96 -7.41
C TRP A 236 -6.78 13.46 -8.39
N ASN A 237 -6.39 12.51 -9.25
CA ASN A 237 -7.34 11.81 -10.10
C ASN A 237 -8.03 10.69 -9.32
N LYS A 238 -9.30 10.43 -9.64
CA LYS A 238 -10.08 9.37 -8.99
C LYS A 238 -9.39 7.99 -9.07
N ASN A 239 -8.76 7.67 -10.21
CA ASN A 239 -8.11 6.39 -10.49
C ASN A 239 -6.58 6.50 -10.38
N GLU A 240 -6.10 7.23 -9.39
CA GLU A 240 -4.69 7.42 -9.13
C GLU A 240 -4.23 6.53 -7.97
N LEU A 241 -2.98 6.08 -8.01
CA LEU A 241 -2.33 5.29 -6.98
C LEU A 241 -1.10 6.05 -6.48
N ALA A 242 -1.05 6.33 -5.18
CA ALA A 242 0.10 6.99 -4.57
C ALA A 242 1.13 5.96 -4.06
N PHE A 243 2.41 6.27 -4.21
CA PHE A 243 3.52 5.47 -3.70
C PHE A 243 4.33 6.28 -2.69
N LEU A 244 4.70 5.64 -1.59
CA LEU A 244 5.53 6.20 -0.53
C LEU A 244 6.57 5.19 -0.10
N GLY A 245 7.82 5.60 0.01
CA GLY A 245 8.91 4.78 0.50
C GLY A 245 8.95 4.71 2.04
N SER A 246 9.64 3.72 2.55
CA SER A 246 9.92 3.57 3.98
C SER A 246 10.74 4.73 4.53
N ALA A 247 10.52 5.06 5.80
CA ALA A 247 11.27 6.10 6.50
C ALA A 247 12.76 5.70 6.70
N ARG A 248 13.60 6.71 6.95
CA ARG A 248 15.06 6.56 7.12
C ARG A 248 15.48 5.51 8.17
N LEU A 249 14.66 5.30 9.20
CA LEU A 249 14.95 4.33 10.27
C LEU A 249 14.51 2.90 9.94
N ALA A 250 13.95 2.65 8.76
CA ALA A 250 13.57 1.30 8.35
C ALA A 250 14.79 0.39 8.23
N GLN A 251 14.65 -0.84 8.71
CA GLN A 251 15.60 -1.90 8.40
C GLN A 251 15.53 -2.27 6.91
N SER A 252 16.66 -2.66 6.32
CA SER A 252 16.70 -3.16 4.95
C SER A 252 15.70 -4.30 4.76
N GLY A 253 14.96 -4.28 3.67
CA GLY A 253 13.95 -5.28 3.34
C GLY A 253 12.68 -5.22 4.19
N ARG A 254 12.52 -4.20 5.07
CA ARG A 254 11.30 -4.04 5.88
C ARG A 254 10.65 -2.68 5.68
N LEU A 255 9.34 -2.69 5.81
CA LEU A 255 8.54 -1.49 5.76
C LEU A 255 8.53 -0.83 7.15
N PHE A 256 8.75 0.48 7.18
CA PHE A 256 8.55 1.31 8.37
C PHE A 256 8.12 2.72 7.92
N LEU A 257 6.92 3.11 8.27
CA LEU A 257 6.43 4.45 7.99
C LEU A 257 6.63 5.37 9.19
N GLY A 258 7.36 6.46 8.95
CA GLY A 258 7.58 7.50 9.96
C GLY A 258 6.31 8.32 10.27
N PRO A 259 6.41 9.28 11.22
CA PRO A 259 5.29 10.13 11.64
C PRO A 259 4.65 10.93 10.51
N ASP A 260 5.43 11.39 9.54
CA ASP A 260 4.95 12.21 8.43
C ASP A 260 4.13 11.39 7.44
N ALA A 261 4.49 10.13 7.20
CA ALA A 261 3.69 9.22 6.41
C ALA A 261 2.29 8.99 7.02
N ASN A 262 2.20 8.90 8.35
CA ASN A 262 0.92 8.80 9.05
C ASN A 262 0.04 10.06 8.88
N LYS A 263 0.65 11.24 8.77
CA LYS A 263 -0.08 12.49 8.48
C LYS A 263 -0.60 12.49 7.03
N ILE A 264 0.21 12.03 6.07
CA ILE A 264 -0.18 11.88 4.66
C ILE A 264 -1.37 10.93 4.54
N LEU A 265 -1.29 9.74 5.14
CA LEU A 265 -2.34 8.71 5.06
C LEU A 265 -3.73 9.23 5.43
N ARG A 266 -3.81 10.09 6.47
CA ARG A 266 -5.10 10.62 6.96
C ARG A 266 -5.80 11.57 6.00
N VAL A 267 -5.07 12.20 5.09
CA VAL A 267 -5.58 13.23 4.18
C VAL A 267 -5.57 12.78 2.71
N LEU A 268 -4.85 11.71 2.39
CA LEU A 268 -4.71 11.19 1.04
C LEU A 268 -6.06 10.69 0.50
N PRO A 269 -6.54 11.19 -0.66
CA PRO A 269 -7.86 10.81 -1.20
C PRO A 269 -7.82 9.58 -2.11
N VAL A 270 -6.64 8.98 -2.32
CA VAL A 270 -6.41 7.83 -3.21
C VAL A 270 -5.75 6.69 -2.45
N PRO A 271 -5.79 5.44 -2.95
CA PRO A 271 -5.05 4.35 -2.35
C PRO A 271 -3.55 4.63 -2.27
N LEU A 272 -2.91 4.17 -1.20
CA LEU A 272 -1.47 4.31 -1.00
C LEU A 272 -0.80 2.95 -1.08
N VAL A 273 0.32 2.87 -1.79
CA VAL A 273 1.29 1.77 -1.73
C VAL A 273 2.51 2.23 -0.94
N ALA A 274 2.74 1.60 0.19
CA ALA A 274 3.96 1.77 0.97
C ALA A 274 4.99 0.71 0.53
N VAL A 275 6.21 1.15 0.23
CA VAL A 275 7.28 0.28 -0.28
C VAL A 275 8.35 0.08 0.78
N PRO A 276 8.76 -1.18 1.09
CA PRO A 276 9.86 -1.47 1.99
C PRO A 276 11.17 -0.78 1.58
N ALA A 277 12.04 -0.52 2.55
CA ALA A 277 13.36 0.01 2.28
C ALA A 277 14.19 -0.99 1.46
N ASP A 278 14.80 -0.54 0.37
CA ASP A 278 15.70 -1.39 -0.41
C ASP A 278 17.08 -1.48 0.24
N ALA A 279 17.80 -2.58 -0.01
CA ALA A 279 19.20 -2.72 0.44
C ALA A 279 20.11 -1.62 -0.16
N ALA A 280 19.81 -1.18 -1.38
CA ALA A 280 20.52 -0.09 -2.05
C ALA A 280 20.28 1.28 -1.37
N ASP A 281 19.15 1.46 -0.68
CA ASP A 281 18.83 2.69 0.05
C ASP A 281 19.57 2.80 1.40
N VAL A 282 20.19 1.73 1.90
CA VAL A 282 20.86 1.70 3.23
C VAL A 282 22.33 2.09 3.14
N GLY A 283 22.93 2.00 1.96
CA GLY A 283 24.38 2.23 1.74
C GLY A 283 24.81 3.69 1.52
N GLY A 284 23.90 4.65 1.53
CA GLY A 284 24.18 6.06 1.16
C GLY A 284 24.42 7.03 2.31
N ALA A 285 24.64 6.55 3.55
CA ALA A 285 24.90 7.38 4.72
C ALA A 285 26.30 7.07 5.31
N THR A 286 27.35 7.49 4.61
CA THR A 286 28.69 7.70 5.18
C THR A 286 29.14 9.12 4.90
#